data_5b3f5f08dc4bdc7433203413a28ee26e
#
_entry.id   5b3f5f08dc4bdc7433203413a28ee26e
#
_cell.length_a   1.000
_cell.length_b   1.000
_cell.length_c   1.000
_cell.angle_alpha   90.00
_cell.angle_beta   90.00
_cell.angle_gamma   90.00
#
_symmetry.space_group_name_H-M   'P 1'
#
loop_
_entity.id
_entity.type
_entity.pdbx_description
1 polymer ?
#
loop_
_entity_poly.entity_id
_entity_poly.type
_entity_poly.pdbx_seq_one_letter_code
_entity_poly.pdbx_strand_id
1 'polypeptide(L)'
;EAVAASSPAVPHALTSLMERLSAQGLFEAAAGARDELSAYIAGVERSTMRPILAAPRIVWGARRDGGEPGWILHVASYGRHLSSVVVPPRSDPSPWIDVLTSTEPIDTGGMAASVASWAETSLLCAELCREGTRLVDWNGPLPWAQPIDSPLRDGRLRELLAHATAQQHLTPRT
;
A
#
# COMPACT_ATOMS: atom_id res chain seq x y z
N GLU A 1 18.32 -5.14 8.86
CA GLU A 1 18.51 -5.71 7.51
C GLU A 1 17.27 -5.33 6.70
N ALA A 2 17.40 -4.31 5.83
CA ALA A 2 16.31 -3.90 4.96
C ALA A 2 15.90 -5.12 4.14
N VAL A 3 14.64 -5.52 4.24
CA VAL A 3 14.06 -6.48 3.30
C VAL A 3 14.29 -5.90 1.93
N ALA A 4 15.27 -6.48 1.24
CA ALA A 4 15.65 -6.12 -0.11
C ALA A 4 14.38 -5.99 -0.93
N ALA A 5 14.33 -4.95 -1.75
CA ALA A 5 13.26 -4.67 -2.69
C ALA A 5 12.66 -5.98 -3.19
N SER A 6 11.37 -6.18 -2.96
CA SER A 6 10.68 -7.42 -3.28
C SER A 6 10.89 -7.71 -4.76
N SER A 7 11.80 -8.63 -5.03
CA SER A 7 12.13 -9.02 -6.40
C SER A 7 10.87 -9.59 -7.05
N PRO A 8 10.47 -9.15 -8.24
CA PRO A 8 9.34 -9.72 -8.96
C PRO A 8 9.53 -11.20 -9.31
N ALA A 9 10.77 -11.71 -9.15
CA ALA A 9 11.11 -13.10 -9.45
C ALA A 9 10.33 -14.11 -8.61
N VAL A 10 10.10 -13.86 -7.32
CA VAL A 10 9.41 -14.79 -6.43
C VAL A 10 7.93 -14.97 -6.81
N PRO A 11 7.11 -13.90 -6.93
CA PRO A 11 5.73 -14.06 -7.37
C PRO A 11 5.62 -14.66 -8.78
N HIS A 12 6.48 -14.31 -9.71
CA HIS A 12 6.48 -14.93 -11.04
C HIS A 12 6.80 -16.41 -11.01
N ALA A 13 7.78 -16.84 -10.21
CA ALA A 13 8.14 -18.25 -10.05
C ALA A 13 6.98 -19.06 -9.45
N LEU A 14 6.31 -18.54 -8.41
CA LEU A 14 5.17 -19.19 -7.76
C LEU A 14 3.95 -19.26 -8.70
N THR A 15 3.66 -18.19 -9.45
CA THR A 15 2.58 -18.20 -10.46
C THR A 15 2.85 -19.25 -11.54
N SER A 16 4.06 -19.29 -12.11
CA SER A 16 4.43 -20.28 -13.11
C SER A 16 4.42 -21.70 -12.57
N LEU A 17 4.77 -21.91 -11.31
CA LEU A 17 4.68 -23.21 -10.64
C LEU A 17 3.20 -23.65 -10.53
N MET A 18 2.33 -22.76 -10.06
CA MET A 18 0.90 -22.99 -9.92
C MET A 18 0.25 -23.37 -11.26
N GLU A 19 0.57 -22.64 -12.34
CA GLU A 19 0.07 -22.92 -13.69
C GLU A 19 0.52 -24.30 -14.19
N ARG A 20 1.79 -24.65 -14.03
CA ARG A 20 2.31 -25.97 -14.44
C ARG A 20 1.67 -27.12 -13.66
N LEU A 21 1.51 -26.98 -12.35
CA LEU A 21 0.88 -28.00 -11.52
C LEU A 21 -0.59 -28.21 -11.88
N SER A 22 -1.31 -27.10 -12.15
CA SER A 22 -2.70 -27.16 -12.61
C SER A 22 -2.83 -27.85 -13.96
N ALA A 23 -1.94 -27.56 -14.90
CA ALA A 23 -1.92 -28.21 -16.21
C ALA A 23 -1.63 -29.72 -16.14
N GLN A 24 -0.95 -30.18 -15.09
CA GLN A 24 -0.67 -31.59 -14.81
C GLN A 24 -1.80 -32.28 -13.99
N GLY A 25 -2.87 -31.55 -13.65
CA GLY A 25 -3.95 -32.07 -12.81
C GLY A 25 -3.60 -32.22 -11.32
N LEU A 26 -2.44 -31.72 -10.89
CA LEU A 26 -1.94 -31.78 -9.51
C LEU A 26 -2.53 -30.62 -8.68
N PHE A 27 -3.84 -30.61 -8.50
CA PHE A 27 -4.59 -29.48 -7.94
C PHE A 27 -4.23 -29.17 -6.48
N GLU A 28 -3.94 -30.18 -5.65
CA GLU A 28 -3.52 -29.95 -4.25
C GLU A 28 -2.16 -29.26 -4.18
N ALA A 29 -1.21 -29.67 -5.03
CA ALA A 29 0.10 -29.04 -5.10
C ALA A 29 0.00 -27.61 -5.66
N ALA A 30 -0.89 -27.37 -6.63
CA ALA A 30 -1.18 -26.03 -7.15
C ALA A 30 -1.80 -25.12 -6.06
N ALA A 31 -2.68 -25.67 -5.21
CA ALA A 31 -3.22 -24.96 -4.06
C ALA A 31 -2.14 -24.59 -3.04
N GLY A 32 -1.18 -25.46 -2.77
CA GLY A 32 -0.02 -25.15 -1.93
C GLY A 32 0.80 -23.97 -2.47
N ALA A 33 1.13 -23.97 -3.78
CA ALA A 33 1.84 -22.87 -4.42
C ALA A 33 1.05 -21.55 -4.37
N ARG A 34 -0.28 -21.58 -4.49
CA ARG A 34 -1.16 -20.42 -4.31
C ARG A 34 -1.09 -19.88 -2.88
N ASP A 35 -1.12 -20.76 -1.89
CA ASP A 35 -1.08 -20.36 -0.47
C ASP A 35 0.27 -19.74 -0.11
N GLU A 36 1.37 -20.24 -0.68
CA GLU A 36 2.69 -19.63 -0.57
C GLU A 36 2.74 -18.24 -1.20
N LEU A 37 2.17 -18.08 -2.40
CA LEU A 37 2.06 -16.77 -3.06
C LEU A 37 1.26 -15.78 -2.22
N SER A 38 0.13 -16.21 -1.66
CA SER A 38 -0.72 -15.39 -0.79
C SER A 38 0.01 -14.95 0.47
N ALA A 39 0.75 -15.86 1.11
CA ALA A 39 1.56 -15.57 2.29
C ALA A 39 2.70 -14.58 1.98
N TYR A 40 3.36 -14.74 0.81
CA TYR A 40 4.40 -13.83 0.34
C TYR A 40 3.84 -12.41 0.15
N ILE A 41 2.72 -12.26 -0.54
CA ILE A 41 2.08 -10.95 -0.78
C ILE A 41 1.68 -10.29 0.53
N ALA A 42 1.03 -11.02 1.44
CA ALA A 42 0.68 -10.51 2.76
C ALA A 42 1.92 -10.07 3.58
N GLY A 43 3.05 -10.76 3.40
CA GLY A 43 4.33 -10.38 3.99
C GLY A 43 4.87 -9.05 3.43
N VAL A 44 4.83 -8.89 2.10
CA VAL A 44 5.24 -7.65 1.41
C VAL A 44 4.35 -6.48 1.82
N GLU A 45 3.02 -6.67 1.85
CA GLU A 45 2.07 -5.65 2.30
C GLU A 45 2.38 -5.18 3.72
N ARG A 46 2.55 -6.09 4.67
CA ARG A 46 2.91 -5.74 6.05
C ARG A 46 4.23 -4.98 6.13
N SER A 47 5.24 -5.42 5.36
CA SER A 47 6.54 -4.74 5.30
C SER A 47 6.43 -3.32 4.77
N THR A 48 5.60 -3.10 3.73
CA THR A 48 5.38 -1.80 3.11
C THR A 48 4.58 -0.85 4.02
N MET A 49 3.64 -1.38 4.79
CA MET A 49 2.81 -0.58 5.69
C MET A 49 3.51 -0.20 7.00
N ARG A 50 4.50 -0.99 7.43
CA ARG A 50 5.21 -0.75 8.69
C ARG A 50 5.78 0.67 8.82
N PRO A 51 6.48 1.25 7.82
CA PRO A 51 6.95 2.63 7.89
C PRO A 51 5.80 3.63 8.05
N ILE A 52 4.68 3.43 7.35
CA ILE A 52 3.50 4.30 7.42
C ILE A 52 2.89 4.30 8.82
N LEU A 53 2.75 3.11 9.42
CA LEU A 53 2.25 2.95 10.78
C LEU A 53 3.19 3.54 11.85
N ALA A 54 4.49 3.61 11.54
CA ALA A 54 5.49 4.15 12.45
C ALA A 54 5.72 5.66 12.28
N ALA A 55 5.18 6.28 11.23
CA ALA A 55 5.41 7.69 10.93
C ALA A 55 4.44 8.60 11.70
N PRO A 56 4.95 9.47 12.60
CA PRO A 56 4.13 10.48 13.25
C PRO A 56 3.45 11.44 12.29
N ARG A 57 4.10 11.70 11.13
CA ARG A 57 3.54 12.57 10.11
C ARG A 57 4.02 12.19 8.72
N ILE A 58 3.07 12.17 7.79
CA ILE A 58 3.30 12.02 6.36
C ILE A 58 2.49 13.11 5.67
N VAL A 59 3.12 13.89 4.80
CA VAL A 59 2.43 14.85 3.93
C VAL A 59 2.71 14.48 2.47
N TRP A 60 1.67 14.36 1.68
CA TRP A 60 1.79 14.07 0.26
C TRP A 60 0.79 14.85 -0.58
N GLY A 61 1.12 15.04 -1.83
CA GLY A 61 0.25 15.65 -2.83
C GLY A 61 -0.20 14.62 -3.85
N ALA A 62 -1.48 14.61 -4.14
CA ALA A 62 -2.09 13.85 -5.23
C ALA A 62 -2.65 14.81 -6.29
N ARG A 63 -2.60 14.42 -7.57
CA ARG A 63 -3.28 15.18 -8.62
C ARG A 63 -4.79 15.03 -8.47
N ARG A 64 -5.50 16.12 -8.65
CA ARG A 64 -6.96 16.12 -8.66
C ARG A 64 -7.45 15.44 -9.94
N ASP A 65 -8.23 14.37 -9.77
CA ASP A 65 -8.89 13.69 -10.87
C ASP A 65 -10.17 14.43 -11.24
N GLY A 66 -10.26 14.88 -12.48
CA GLY A 66 -11.42 15.58 -13.01
C GLY A 66 -11.52 17.07 -12.63
N GLY A 67 -12.02 17.89 -13.54
CA GLY A 67 -12.19 19.33 -13.35
C GLY A 67 -10.92 20.14 -13.60
N GLU A 68 -10.78 21.28 -12.89
CA GLU A 68 -9.60 22.13 -13.03
C GLU A 68 -8.33 21.41 -12.52
N PRO A 69 -7.22 21.50 -13.28
CA PRO A 69 -5.95 20.89 -12.86
C PRO A 69 -5.49 21.52 -11.53
N GLY A 70 -5.16 20.69 -10.57
CA GLY A 70 -4.71 21.15 -9.25
C GLY A 70 -4.13 20.01 -8.45
N TRP A 71 -3.77 20.31 -7.21
CA TRP A 71 -3.25 19.37 -6.25
C TRP A 71 -4.16 19.30 -5.04
N ILE A 72 -4.29 18.12 -4.48
CA ILE A 72 -4.82 17.91 -3.15
C ILE A 72 -3.65 17.50 -2.28
N LEU A 73 -3.37 18.28 -1.24
CA LEU A 73 -2.40 17.92 -0.22
C LEU A 73 -3.13 17.18 0.90
N HIS A 74 -2.51 16.14 1.38
CA HIS A 74 -3.02 15.28 2.44
C HIS A 74 -2.01 15.20 3.57
N VAL A 75 -2.49 14.99 4.79
CA VAL A 75 -1.67 14.68 5.95
C VAL A 75 -2.20 13.43 6.65
N ALA A 76 -1.29 12.56 7.05
CA ALA A 76 -1.58 11.39 7.86
C ALA A 76 -0.63 11.30 9.06
N SER A 77 -1.07 10.59 10.10
CA SER A 77 -0.31 10.30 11.31
C SER A 77 -0.55 8.84 11.70
N TYR A 78 0.52 8.08 11.88
CA TYR A 78 0.49 6.68 12.30
C TYR A 78 -0.51 5.81 11.50
N GLY A 79 -0.49 5.97 10.17
CA GLY A 79 -1.35 5.21 9.27
C GLY A 79 -2.80 5.70 9.19
N ARG A 80 -3.15 6.80 9.86
CA ARG A 80 -4.47 7.41 9.85
C ARG A 80 -4.47 8.72 9.07
N HIS A 81 -5.40 8.88 8.14
CA HIS A 81 -5.61 10.14 7.45
C HIS A 81 -6.23 11.18 8.39
N LEU A 82 -5.63 12.37 8.48
CA LEU A 82 -6.08 13.44 9.35
C LEU A 82 -6.87 14.50 8.62
N SER A 83 -6.31 15.01 7.52
CA SER A 83 -6.87 16.16 6.81
C SER A 83 -6.37 16.21 5.36
N SER A 84 -7.07 16.98 4.56
CA SER A 84 -6.66 17.33 3.20
C SER A 84 -7.06 18.76 2.85
N VAL A 85 -6.30 19.38 1.93
CA VAL A 85 -6.57 20.71 1.43
C VAL A 85 -6.37 20.74 -0.08
N VAL A 86 -7.27 21.42 -0.78
CA VAL A 86 -7.18 21.66 -2.22
C VAL A 86 -6.32 22.90 -2.47
N VAL A 87 -5.23 22.72 -3.21
CA VAL A 87 -4.36 23.84 -3.63
C VAL A 87 -4.87 24.33 -4.98
N PRO A 88 -5.24 25.63 -5.10
CA PRO A 88 -5.68 26.20 -6.36
C PRO A 88 -4.62 26.07 -7.45
N PRO A 89 -5.03 25.95 -8.72
CA PRO A 89 -4.08 25.87 -9.84
C PRO A 89 -3.20 27.13 -9.88
N ARG A 90 -1.91 26.93 -10.15
CA ARG A 90 -0.90 28.00 -10.27
C ARG A 90 -0.63 28.80 -8.99
N SER A 91 -1.12 28.38 -7.83
CA SER A 91 -0.76 28.96 -6.53
C SER A 91 0.47 28.28 -5.94
N ASP A 92 1.20 29.03 -5.11
CA ASP A 92 2.30 28.49 -4.33
C ASP A 92 1.74 27.49 -3.30
N PRO A 93 2.20 26.23 -3.28
CA PRO A 93 1.72 25.24 -2.31
C PRO A 93 2.30 25.44 -0.90
N SER A 94 3.37 26.24 -0.74
CA SER A 94 4.11 26.37 0.53
C SER A 94 3.24 26.75 1.71
N PRO A 95 2.33 27.74 1.66
CA PRO A 95 1.48 28.09 2.79
C PRO A 95 0.57 26.94 3.24
N TRP A 96 0.12 26.12 2.29
CA TRP A 96 -0.73 24.96 2.58
C TRP A 96 0.06 23.82 3.21
N ILE A 97 1.32 23.62 2.76
CA ILE A 97 2.25 22.65 3.33
C ILE A 97 2.55 23.05 4.78
N ASP A 98 2.83 24.32 5.05
CA ASP A 98 3.11 24.84 6.38
C ASP A 98 1.93 24.58 7.34
N VAL A 99 0.69 24.81 6.89
CA VAL A 99 -0.51 24.50 7.67
C VAL A 99 -0.62 23.02 7.98
N LEU A 100 -0.42 22.14 6.98
CA LEU A 100 -0.51 20.71 7.17
C LEU A 100 0.64 20.15 8.03
N THR A 101 1.84 20.70 7.91
CA THR A 101 3.00 20.29 8.72
C THR A 101 2.92 20.79 10.17
N SER A 102 2.18 21.88 10.41
CA SER A 102 1.90 22.36 11.78
C SER A 102 0.73 21.61 12.46
N THR A 103 -0.01 20.76 11.71
CA THR A 103 -1.03 19.89 12.29
C THR A 103 -0.39 18.93 13.29
N GLU A 104 -0.84 18.94 14.52
CA GLU A 104 -0.29 18.08 15.56
C GLU A 104 -0.53 16.59 15.22
N PRO A 105 0.49 15.73 15.37
CA PRO A 105 0.30 14.29 15.26
C PRO A 105 -0.71 13.79 16.31
N ILE A 106 -1.37 12.70 16.01
CA ILE A 106 -2.25 12.04 16.99
C ILE A 106 -1.40 11.57 18.17
N ASP A 107 -1.80 11.96 19.38
CA ASP A 107 -1.22 11.36 20.58
C ASP A 107 -1.71 9.90 20.70
N THR A 108 -0.78 8.97 20.53
CA THR A 108 -1.07 7.54 20.59
C THR A 108 -0.83 6.95 21.97
N GLY A 109 -0.36 7.72 22.93
CA GLY A 109 0.04 7.21 24.25
C GLY A 109 1.07 6.08 24.18
N GLY A 110 1.88 6.03 23.12
CA GLY A 110 2.85 4.96 22.84
C GLY A 110 2.29 3.74 22.12
N MET A 111 1.00 3.72 21.78
CA MET A 111 0.33 2.61 21.06
C MET A 111 0.01 2.97 19.60
N ALA A 112 1.01 3.40 18.85
CA ALA A 112 0.85 3.85 17.46
C ALA A 112 0.08 2.87 16.57
N ALA A 113 0.34 1.58 16.72
CA ALA A 113 -0.28 0.54 15.88
C ALA A 113 -1.79 0.32 16.13
N SER A 114 -2.37 0.91 17.18
CA SER A 114 -3.80 0.73 17.49
C SER A 114 -4.70 1.86 16.96
N VAL A 115 -4.11 2.91 16.40
CA VAL A 115 -4.84 4.13 16.03
C VAL A 115 -5.49 4.01 14.65
N ALA A 116 -4.81 3.36 13.70
CA ALA A 116 -5.33 3.17 12.35
C ALA A 116 -5.85 1.74 12.15
N SER A 117 -6.95 1.60 11.42
CA SER A 117 -7.38 0.29 10.94
C SER A 117 -6.46 -0.22 9.82
N TRP A 118 -6.36 -1.54 9.69
CA TRP A 118 -5.64 -2.16 8.57
C TRP A 118 -6.12 -1.65 7.20
N ALA A 119 -7.45 -1.50 7.06
CA ALA A 119 -8.06 -1.01 5.82
C ALA A 119 -7.64 0.42 5.51
N GLU A 120 -7.62 1.31 6.50
CA GLU A 120 -7.20 2.71 6.34
C GLU A 120 -5.73 2.81 5.94
N THR A 121 -4.85 2.07 6.64
CA THR A 121 -3.42 2.04 6.30
C THR A 121 -3.17 1.47 4.90
N SER A 122 -3.94 0.47 4.50
CA SER A 122 -3.86 -0.12 3.15
C SER A 122 -4.25 0.89 2.07
N LEU A 123 -5.29 1.68 2.30
CA LEU A 123 -5.69 2.75 1.39
C LEU A 123 -4.61 3.85 1.30
N LEU A 124 -4.04 4.27 2.44
CA LEU A 124 -2.93 5.23 2.45
C LEU A 124 -1.71 4.71 1.68
N CYS A 125 -1.36 3.44 1.88
CA CYS A 125 -0.28 2.80 1.14
C CYS A 125 -0.55 2.82 -0.37
N ALA A 126 -1.77 2.49 -0.79
CA ALA A 126 -2.18 2.51 -2.18
C ALA A 126 -2.10 3.92 -2.79
N GLU A 127 -2.54 4.95 -2.05
CA GLU A 127 -2.45 6.35 -2.48
C GLU A 127 -1.00 6.84 -2.56
N LEU A 128 -0.16 6.53 -1.58
CA LEU A 128 1.26 6.89 -1.60
C LEU A 128 2.03 6.22 -2.75
N CYS A 129 1.59 5.03 -3.18
CA CYS A 129 2.17 4.29 -4.31
C CYS A 129 1.54 4.65 -5.66
N ARG A 130 0.49 5.48 -5.69
CA ARG A 130 -0.23 5.86 -6.90
C ARG A 130 0.65 6.70 -7.83
N GLU A 131 0.52 6.47 -9.12
CA GLU A 131 1.19 7.31 -10.12
C GLU A 131 0.72 8.76 -10.01
N GLY A 132 1.67 9.68 -10.06
CA GLY A 132 1.40 11.11 -9.91
C GLY A 132 1.33 11.61 -8.47
N THR A 133 1.37 10.74 -7.46
CA THR A 133 1.53 11.13 -6.06
C THR A 133 2.95 11.60 -5.79
N ARG A 134 3.08 12.65 -4.98
CA ARG A 134 4.36 13.22 -4.56
C ARG A 134 4.44 13.30 -3.05
N LEU A 135 5.44 12.65 -2.47
CA LEU A 135 5.77 12.80 -1.07
C LEU A 135 6.34 14.20 -0.84
N VAL A 136 5.76 14.94 0.09
CA VAL A 136 6.14 16.32 0.44
C VAL A 136 6.96 16.34 1.72
N ASP A 137 6.48 15.67 2.77
CA ASP A 137 7.17 15.56 4.05
C ASP A 137 7.01 14.15 4.63
N TRP A 138 8.08 13.67 5.23
CA TRP A 138 8.13 12.37 5.90
C TRP A 138 8.84 12.51 7.24
N ASN A 139 8.08 12.41 8.32
CA ASN A 139 8.62 12.37 9.67
C ASN A 139 8.37 10.97 10.26
N GLY A 140 9.23 10.02 9.92
CA GLY A 140 9.12 8.64 10.40
C GLY A 140 10.47 8.06 10.76
N PRO A 141 10.52 7.11 11.70
CA PRO A 141 11.75 6.47 12.15
C PRO A 141 12.39 5.54 11.11
N LEU A 142 11.61 5.11 10.12
CA LEU A 142 12.03 4.22 9.05
C LEU A 142 12.01 4.98 7.72
N PRO A 143 13.00 4.77 6.84
CA PRO A 143 12.97 5.36 5.52
C PRO A 143 11.78 4.76 4.72
N TRP A 144 11.02 5.64 4.10
CA TRP A 144 10.04 5.25 3.10
C TRP A 144 10.74 5.13 1.75
N ALA A 145 10.96 3.91 1.30
CA ALA A 145 11.32 3.66 -0.09
C ALA A 145 10.02 3.38 -0.85
N GLN A 146 9.67 4.27 -1.78
CA GLN A 146 8.56 3.99 -2.68
C GLN A 146 8.93 2.74 -3.49
N PRO A 147 8.19 1.63 -3.36
CA PRO A 147 8.53 0.42 -4.10
C PRO A 147 8.24 0.67 -5.58
N ILE A 148 9.29 1.00 -6.34
CA ILE A 148 9.22 1.29 -7.78
C ILE A 148 8.73 0.06 -8.54
N ASP A 149 9.05 -1.13 -8.04
CA ASP A 149 8.69 -2.44 -8.60
C ASP A 149 7.90 -3.31 -7.60
N SER A 150 7.03 -2.71 -6.79
CA SER A 150 6.20 -3.51 -5.88
C SER A 150 5.25 -4.40 -6.68
N PRO A 151 5.16 -5.71 -6.39
CA PRO A 151 4.13 -6.57 -6.95
C PRO A 151 2.71 -6.06 -6.68
N LEU A 152 2.53 -5.16 -5.70
CA LEU A 152 1.26 -4.47 -5.45
C LEU A 152 0.87 -3.47 -6.55
N ARG A 153 1.82 -3.01 -7.38
CA ARG A 153 1.56 -2.20 -8.58
C ARG A 153 1.06 -3.01 -9.76
N ASP A 154 1.40 -4.27 -9.80
CA ASP A 154 0.94 -5.16 -10.86
C ASP A 154 -0.53 -5.53 -10.60
N GLY A 155 -1.44 -4.84 -11.31
CA GLY A 155 -2.88 -5.11 -11.25
C GLY A 155 -3.20 -6.59 -11.51
N ARG A 156 -2.38 -7.26 -12.32
CA ARG A 156 -2.46 -8.68 -12.63
C ARG A 156 -2.31 -9.58 -11.40
N LEU A 157 -1.46 -9.20 -10.46
CA LEU A 157 -1.29 -9.95 -9.21
C LEU A 157 -2.51 -9.79 -8.29
N ARG A 158 -3.11 -8.58 -8.24
CA ARG A 158 -4.38 -8.34 -7.53
C ARG A 158 -5.53 -9.12 -8.15
N GLU A 159 -5.60 -9.19 -9.47
CA GLU A 159 -6.61 -9.98 -10.19
C GLU A 159 -6.46 -11.47 -9.92
N LEU A 160 -5.24 -12.01 -9.93
CA LEU A 160 -4.96 -13.41 -9.59
C LEU A 160 -5.36 -13.74 -8.15
N LEU A 161 -5.09 -12.84 -7.19
CA LEU A 161 -5.52 -13.01 -5.80
C LEU A 161 -7.03 -12.92 -5.64
N ALA A 162 -7.69 -11.97 -6.32
CA ALA A 162 -9.14 -11.84 -6.30
C ALA A 162 -9.82 -13.11 -6.86
N HIS A 163 -9.30 -13.66 -7.94
CA HIS A 163 -9.78 -14.93 -8.51
C HIS A 163 -9.55 -16.12 -7.57
N ALA A 164 -8.37 -16.21 -6.94
CA ALA A 164 -8.07 -17.27 -5.99
C ALA A 164 -8.97 -17.21 -4.75
N THR A 165 -9.27 -16.00 -4.25
CA THR A 165 -10.14 -15.78 -3.10
C THR A 165 -11.61 -16.07 -3.43
N ALA A 166 -12.08 -15.69 -4.63
CA ALA A 166 -13.44 -15.94 -5.08
C ALA A 166 -13.73 -17.46 -5.21
N GLN A 167 -12.75 -18.26 -5.64
CA GLN A 167 -12.90 -19.71 -5.75
C GLN A 167 -12.97 -20.40 -4.37
N GLN A 168 -12.39 -19.83 -3.31
CA GLN A 168 -12.50 -20.38 -1.96
C GLN A 168 -13.91 -20.28 -1.37
N HIS A 169 -14.70 -19.31 -1.79
CA HIS A 169 -16.09 -19.14 -1.33
C HIS A 169 -17.10 -20.04 -2.07
N LEU A 170 -16.68 -20.72 -3.14
CA LEU A 170 -17.54 -21.59 -3.95
C LEU A 170 -17.42 -23.07 -3.61
N THR A 171 -16.48 -23.47 -2.75
CA THR A 171 -16.37 -24.86 -2.27
C THR A 171 -17.15 -25.00 -0.95
N PRO A 172 -18.32 -25.68 -0.94
CA PRO A 172 -19.00 -25.95 0.31
C PRO A 172 -18.13 -26.87 1.17
N ARG A 173 -17.91 -26.49 2.42
CA ARG A 173 -17.34 -27.38 3.43
C ARG A 173 -18.32 -28.54 3.63
N THR A 174 -18.00 -29.70 3.11
CA THR A 174 -18.59 -30.98 3.51
C THR A 174 -18.00 -31.44 4.82
#